data_f5bc23fe2f0396fe9b7d62d8f3ae50ac
#
_entry.id   f5bc23fe2f0396fe9b7d62d8f3ae50ac
#
_cell.length_a   1.000
_cell.length_b   1.000
_cell.length_c   1.000
_cell.angle_alpha   90.00
_cell.angle_beta   90.00
_cell.angle_gamma   90.00
#
_symmetry.space_group_name_H-M   'P 1'
#
loop_
_entity.id
_entity.type
_entity.pdbx_description
1 polymer ?
#
loop_
_entity_poly.entity_id
_entity_poly.type
_entity_poly.pdbx_seq_one_letter_code
_entity_poly.pdbx_strand_id
1 'polypeptide(L)'
;VITVPAYFNDAQRQATKEAGEIAGLNVRRIVNEPTAAALAYGLDKTNKDMKIVVFDCGGGTHDVSVLELGDGVFEVKSTDGDTHLGGDDFDHRIIDWLVQEFKNENSNIDLSKDPMALQRLKEAAEKAKIELSNTTSSEINLPYIMPVDGVPRHLVRTLTRAKFEQLVDDLIQRTIEPCKTALKNAGLSIGDIDEIILVGGSTRIPAIQTAVEKFFGKTASKGVNPDEVVAVGAAIQGGVLTGEVTDVLLLDVTPLSLGIETMGSVMTRLIESNTTIPTKKSETFTT
;
A
#
# COMPACT_ATOMS: atom_id res chain seq x y z
N VAL A 1 -7.92 5.41 -17.47
CA VAL A 1 -8.14 5.12 -16.05
C VAL A 1 -6.80 5.20 -15.35
N ILE A 2 -6.75 5.86 -14.17
CA ILE A 2 -5.56 5.93 -13.32
C ILE A 2 -5.97 5.41 -11.93
N THR A 3 -5.12 4.60 -11.32
CA THR A 3 -5.33 4.10 -9.95
C THR A 3 -4.62 4.97 -8.93
N VAL A 4 -5.17 5.02 -7.73
CA VAL A 4 -4.60 5.71 -6.57
C VAL A 4 -4.77 4.87 -5.32
N PRO A 5 -3.92 5.04 -4.30
CA PRO A 5 -4.14 4.45 -2.99
C PRO A 5 -5.54 4.77 -2.46
N ALA A 6 -6.19 3.78 -1.81
CA ALA A 6 -7.57 3.96 -1.36
C ALA A 6 -7.70 5.05 -0.30
N TYR A 7 -6.68 5.21 0.54
CA TYR A 7 -6.69 6.19 1.64
C TYR A 7 -6.20 7.59 1.26
N PHE A 8 -6.00 7.86 -0.05
CA PHE A 8 -5.72 9.22 -0.53
C PHE A 8 -6.90 10.15 -0.27
N ASN A 9 -6.60 11.36 0.18
CA ASN A 9 -7.57 12.44 0.30
C ASN A 9 -7.90 13.06 -1.07
N ASP A 10 -8.89 13.94 -1.10
CA ASP A 10 -9.35 14.57 -2.35
C ASP A 10 -8.25 15.36 -3.07
N ALA A 11 -7.42 16.11 -2.33
CA ALA A 11 -6.31 16.88 -2.90
C ALA A 11 -5.27 15.97 -3.59
N GLN A 12 -4.94 14.81 -3.00
CA GLN A 12 -4.01 13.85 -3.58
C GLN A 12 -4.60 13.18 -4.84
N ARG A 13 -5.90 12.86 -4.82
CA ARG A 13 -6.62 12.33 -6.00
C ARG A 13 -6.66 13.34 -7.13
N GLN A 14 -6.97 14.59 -6.82
CA GLN A 14 -7.01 15.67 -7.81
C GLN A 14 -5.63 15.93 -8.40
N ALA A 15 -4.58 15.98 -7.57
CA ALA A 15 -3.20 16.14 -8.04
C ALA A 15 -2.76 15.01 -8.98
N THR A 16 -3.15 13.76 -8.69
CA THR A 16 -2.87 12.61 -9.57
C THR A 16 -3.60 12.75 -10.91
N LYS A 17 -4.87 13.17 -10.88
CA LYS A 17 -5.65 13.44 -12.11
C LYS A 17 -4.99 14.52 -12.95
N GLU A 18 -4.64 15.65 -12.35
CA GLU A 18 -3.99 16.78 -13.02
C GLU A 18 -2.62 16.39 -13.58
N ALA A 19 -1.84 15.60 -12.88
CA ALA A 19 -0.57 15.06 -13.39
C ALA A 19 -0.78 14.25 -14.68
N GLY A 20 -1.82 13.41 -14.71
CA GLY A 20 -2.20 12.68 -15.91
C GLY A 20 -2.61 13.60 -17.07
N GLU A 21 -3.38 14.65 -16.80
CA GLU A 21 -3.80 15.66 -17.80
C GLU A 21 -2.61 16.48 -18.31
N ILE A 22 -1.68 16.87 -17.44
CA ILE A 22 -0.41 17.56 -17.81
C ILE A 22 0.43 16.66 -18.72
N ALA A 23 0.44 15.34 -18.48
CA ALA A 23 1.11 14.38 -19.34
C ALA A 23 0.39 14.16 -20.70
N GLY A 24 -0.70 14.87 -20.98
CA GLY A 24 -1.46 14.79 -22.22
C GLY A 24 -2.48 13.64 -22.26
N LEU A 25 -2.79 13.01 -21.13
CA LEU A 25 -3.77 11.95 -21.05
C LEU A 25 -5.18 12.50 -20.82
N ASN A 26 -6.18 11.88 -21.44
CA ASN A 26 -7.59 12.13 -21.12
C ASN A 26 -8.02 11.24 -19.95
N VAL A 27 -7.93 11.75 -18.72
CA VAL A 27 -8.24 11.02 -17.51
C VAL A 27 -9.75 10.89 -17.34
N ARG A 28 -10.29 9.73 -17.69
CA ARG A 28 -11.73 9.42 -17.64
C ARG A 28 -12.20 9.04 -16.25
N ARG A 29 -11.37 8.38 -15.45
CA ARG A 29 -11.70 7.93 -14.10
C ARG A 29 -10.45 7.72 -13.24
N ILE A 30 -10.57 8.06 -11.96
CA ILE A 30 -9.65 7.64 -10.90
C ILE A 30 -10.31 6.48 -10.15
N VAL A 31 -9.56 5.41 -9.87
CA VAL A 31 -10.05 4.19 -9.20
C VAL A 31 -9.09 3.85 -8.06
N ASN A 32 -9.62 3.37 -6.94
CA ASN A 32 -8.79 2.90 -5.83
C ASN A 32 -8.05 1.61 -6.20
N GLU A 33 -6.78 1.51 -5.83
CA GLU A 33 -5.91 0.36 -6.14
C GLU A 33 -6.50 -0.96 -5.62
N PRO A 34 -6.94 -1.09 -4.35
CA PRO A 34 -7.53 -2.33 -3.87
C PRO A 34 -8.86 -2.66 -4.56
N THR A 35 -9.60 -1.65 -4.99
CA THR A 35 -10.84 -1.84 -5.73
C THR A 35 -10.57 -2.38 -7.14
N ALA A 36 -9.54 -1.85 -7.81
CA ALA A 36 -9.09 -2.39 -9.09
C ALA A 36 -8.59 -3.84 -8.94
N ALA A 37 -7.82 -4.13 -7.90
CA ALA A 37 -7.34 -5.49 -7.63
C ALA A 37 -8.49 -6.47 -7.39
N ALA A 38 -9.51 -6.07 -6.61
CA ALA A 38 -10.71 -6.87 -6.39
C ALA A 38 -11.46 -7.16 -7.70
N LEU A 39 -11.57 -6.17 -8.58
CA LEU A 39 -12.20 -6.31 -9.88
C LEU A 39 -11.45 -7.34 -10.76
N ALA A 40 -10.12 -7.28 -10.80
CA ALA A 40 -9.32 -8.27 -11.52
C ALA A 40 -9.43 -9.68 -10.94
N TYR A 41 -9.47 -9.80 -9.61
CA TYR A 41 -9.62 -11.08 -8.92
C TYR A 41 -11.00 -11.70 -9.13
N GLY A 42 -12.04 -10.89 -9.06
CA GLY A 42 -13.44 -11.37 -9.02
C GLY A 42 -14.12 -11.48 -10.38
N LEU A 43 -13.47 -11.05 -11.47
CA LEU A 43 -14.09 -10.98 -12.79
C LEU A 43 -14.66 -12.34 -13.27
N ASP A 44 -13.97 -13.43 -12.94
CA ASP A 44 -14.38 -14.80 -13.24
C ASP A 44 -15.26 -15.46 -12.16
N LYS A 45 -15.56 -14.73 -11.07
CA LYS A 45 -16.24 -15.21 -9.87
C LYS A 45 -17.60 -14.53 -9.62
N THR A 46 -18.14 -13.85 -10.61
CA THR A 46 -19.36 -13.03 -10.50
C THR A 46 -20.61 -13.77 -9.98
N ASN A 47 -20.64 -15.09 -10.07
CA ASN A 47 -21.74 -15.93 -9.59
C ASN A 47 -21.56 -16.43 -8.14
N LYS A 48 -20.63 -15.89 -7.39
CA LYS A 48 -20.37 -16.27 -5.99
C LYS A 48 -20.51 -15.07 -5.08
N ASP A 49 -21.28 -15.22 -4.01
CA ASP A 49 -21.26 -14.27 -2.91
C ASP A 49 -20.01 -14.50 -2.08
N MET A 50 -19.16 -13.52 -2.00
CA MET A 50 -17.86 -13.59 -1.30
C MET A 50 -17.58 -12.29 -0.54
N LYS A 51 -17.00 -12.44 0.64
CA LYS A 51 -16.40 -11.34 1.39
C LYS A 51 -14.89 -11.45 1.34
N ILE A 52 -14.25 -10.46 0.76
CA ILE A 52 -12.81 -10.47 0.56
C ILE A 52 -12.15 -9.30 1.28
N VAL A 53 -10.90 -9.52 1.65
CA VAL A 53 -10.00 -8.46 2.09
C VAL A 53 -8.92 -8.30 1.04
N VAL A 54 -8.72 -7.07 0.59
CA VAL A 54 -7.54 -6.68 -0.20
C VAL A 54 -6.57 -5.98 0.74
N PHE A 55 -5.40 -6.58 0.89
CA PHE A 55 -4.29 -6.07 1.67
C PHE A 55 -3.23 -5.58 0.68
N ASP A 56 -3.17 -4.29 0.49
CA ASP A 56 -2.25 -3.63 -0.44
C ASP A 56 -1.11 -2.96 0.33
N CYS A 57 0.11 -3.42 0.11
CA CYS A 57 1.32 -2.83 0.69
C CYS A 57 2.34 -2.59 -0.43
N GLY A 58 2.37 -1.36 -0.88
CA GLY A 58 3.25 -0.90 -1.96
C GLY A 58 4.59 -0.38 -1.47
N GLY A 59 5.19 0.53 -2.22
CA GLY A 59 6.45 1.19 -1.88
C GLY A 59 6.31 2.24 -0.79
N GLY A 60 5.25 3.05 -0.82
CA GLY A 60 5.08 4.18 0.09
C GLY A 60 3.76 4.22 0.86
N THR A 61 2.78 3.38 0.50
CA THR A 61 1.46 3.36 1.12
C THR A 61 1.01 1.95 1.44
N HIS A 62 0.15 1.85 2.44
CA HIS A 62 -0.50 0.62 2.84
C HIS A 62 -2.00 0.85 3.00
N ASP A 63 -2.81 0.08 2.27
CA ASP A 63 -4.26 0.14 2.28
C ASP A 63 -4.87 -1.23 2.56
N VAL A 64 -5.96 -1.25 3.30
CA VAL A 64 -6.78 -2.45 3.52
C VAL A 64 -8.21 -2.11 3.18
N SER A 65 -8.80 -2.86 2.25
CA SER A 65 -10.21 -2.73 1.88
C SER A 65 -10.95 -4.03 2.08
N VAL A 66 -12.14 -3.92 2.64
CA VAL A 66 -13.09 -5.03 2.81
C VAL A 66 -14.19 -4.87 1.78
N LEU A 67 -14.42 -5.90 0.97
CA LEU A 67 -15.40 -5.88 -0.12
C LEU A 67 -16.34 -7.08 -0.04
N GLU A 68 -17.56 -6.86 -0.52
CA GLU A 68 -18.52 -7.91 -0.86
C GLU A 68 -18.65 -8.01 -2.38
N LEU A 69 -18.56 -9.23 -2.87
CA LEU A 69 -18.73 -9.58 -4.28
C LEU A 69 -19.99 -10.46 -4.41
N GLY A 70 -20.86 -10.15 -5.35
CA GLY A 70 -22.05 -10.97 -5.63
C GLY A 70 -22.80 -10.44 -6.84
N ASP A 71 -23.32 -11.32 -7.69
CA ASP A 71 -24.15 -11.00 -8.88
C ASP A 71 -23.52 -9.92 -9.79
N GLY A 72 -22.19 -9.92 -9.97
CA GLY A 72 -21.49 -8.92 -10.76
C GLY A 72 -21.29 -7.58 -10.04
N VAL A 73 -21.73 -7.43 -8.80
CA VAL A 73 -21.51 -6.23 -7.98
C VAL A 73 -20.26 -6.39 -7.12
N PHE A 74 -19.41 -5.39 -7.16
CA PHE A 74 -18.22 -5.24 -6.33
C PHE A 74 -18.45 -4.06 -5.40
N GLU A 75 -18.81 -4.32 -4.15
CA GLU A 75 -19.13 -3.30 -3.17
C GLU A 75 -18.02 -3.21 -2.11
N VAL A 76 -17.36 -2.05 -2.03
CA VAL A 76 -16.46 -1.73 -0.93
C VAL A 76 -17.30 -1.42 0.31
N LYS A 77 -17.10 -2.17 1.39
CA LYS A 77 -17.78 -1.95 2.68
C LYS A 77 -17.03 -0.98 3.56
N SER A 78 -15.71 -1.05 3.52
CA SER A 78 -14.84 -0.14 4.26
C SER A 78 -13.43 -0.16 3.69
N THR A 79 -12.71 0.92 3.93
CA THR A 79 -11.27 1.02 3.70
C THR A 79 -10.61 1.73 4.89
N ASP A 80 -9.36 1.36 5.18
CA ASP A 80 -8.48 2.03 6.12
C ASP A 80 -7.05 1.88 5.63
N GLY A 81 -6.11 2.73 6.09
CA GLY A 81 -4.75 2.66 5.59
C GLY A 81 -3.79 3.63 6.28
N ASP A 82 -2.54 3.54 5.86
CA ASP A 82 -1.44 4.41 6.27
C ASP A 82 -0.71 4.91 5.02
N THR A 83 -0.82 6.20 4.72
CA THR A 83 -0.20 6.84 3.55
C THR A 83 1.30 7.06 3.71
N HIS A 84 1.89 6.63 4.82
CA HIS A 84 3.30 6.74 5.15
C HIS A 84 3.83 5.41 5.72
N LEU A 85 3.43 4.30 5.11
CA LEU A 85 3.91 2.96 5.43
C LEU A 85 4.04 2.14 4.15
N GLY A 86 5.26 1.71 3.84
CA GLY A 86 5.51 0.90 2.65
C GLY A 86 6.95 0.39 2.56
N GLY A 87 7.32 -0.10 1.40
CA GLY A 87 8.64 -0.65 1.11
C GLY A 87 9.80 0.30 1.41
N ASP A 88 9.59 1.60 1.21
CA ASP A 88 10.59 2.62 1.49
C ASP A 88 10.94 2.71 2.97
N ASP A 89 9.97 2.49 3.87
CA ASP A 89 10.21 2.47 5.31
C ASP A 89 11.05 1.26 5.71
N PHE A 90 10.81 0.11 5.09
CA PHE A 90 11.63 -1.09 5.28
C PHE A 90 13.07 -0.87 4.79
N ASP A 91 13.26 -0.19 3.65
CA ASP A 91 14.57 0.18 3.14
C ASP A 91 15.31 1.13 4.08
N HIS A 92 14.61 2.11 4.66
CA HIS A 92 15.19 3.02 5.65
C HIS A 92 15.74 2.29 6.88
N ARG A 93 15.07 1.23 7.36
CA ARG A 93 15.59 0.41 8.48
C ARG A 93 16.90 -0.29 8.12
N ILE A 94 17.04 -0.77 6.88
CA ILE A 94 18.29 -1.35 6.40
C ILE A 94 19.38 -0.29 6.29
N ILE A 95 19.05 0.89 5.74
CA ILE A 95 19.98 2.02 5.61
C ILE A 95 20.48 2.44 6.98
N ASP A 96 19.61 2.63 7.97
CA ASP A 96 19.98 3.02 9.32
C ASP A 96 20.92 2.00 9.97
N TRP A 97 20.64 0.71 9.77
CA TRP A 97 21.52 -0.36 10.23
C TRP A 97 22.89 -0.27 9.55
N LEU A 98 22.97 -0.12 8.23
CA LEU A 98 24.24 -0.01 7.49
C LEU A 98 25.05 1.22 7.91
N VAL A 99 24.37 2.36 8.09
CA VAL A 99 25.00 3.61 8.57
C VAL A 99 25.60 3.40 9.97
N GLN A 100 24.85 2.74 10.87
CA GLN A 100 25.34 2.47 12.23
C GLN A 100 26.53 1.50 12.23
N GLU A 101 26.49 0.44 11.41
CA GLU A 101 27.60 -0.50 11.24
C GLU A 101 28.87 0.23 10.75
N PHE A 102 28.73 1.11 9.76
CA PHE A 102 29.85 1.88 9.24
C PHE A 102 30.44 2.85 10.28
N LYS A 103 29.57 3.56 11.02
CA LYS A 103 29.97 4.45 12.11
C LYS A 103 30.82 3.74 13.17
N ASN A 104 30.42 2.54 13.56
CA ASN A 104 31.11 1.77 14.60
C ASN A 104 32.55 1.42 14.18
N GLU A 105 32.82 1.25 12.88
CA GLU A 105 34.13 0.85 12.36
C GLU A 105 34.98 2.01 11.87
N ASN A 106 34.38 3.19 11.61
CA ASN A 106 35.05 4.29 10.93
C ASN A 106 34.96 5.62 11.71
N SER A 107 35.43 5.64 12.96
CA SER A 107 35.57 6.87 13.76
C SER A 107 34.26 7.70 13.84
N ASN A 108 33.13 7.04 13.89
CA ASN A 108 31.79 7.65 13.97
C ASN A 108 31.40 8.52 12.74
N ILE A 109 31.96 8.22 11.56
CA ILE A 109 31.60 8.91 10.31
C ILE A 109 30.20 8.46 9.85
N ASP A 110 29.39 9.43 9.47
CA ASP A 110 27.98 9.26 9.11
C ASP A 110 27.78 9.28 7.59
N LEU A 111 27.55 8.12 6.99
CA LEU A 111 27.29 7.98 5.55
C LEU A 111 26.00 8.70 5.10
N SER A 112 25.03 8.89 5.98
CA SER A 112 23.76 9.54 5.62
C SER A 112 23.93 11.04 5.28
N LYS A 113 25.05 11.65 5.65
CA LYS A 113 25.38 13.05 5.35
C LYS A 113 25.98 13.25 3.96
N ASP A 114 26.40 12.20 3.30
CA ASP A 114 26.90 12.25 1.93
C ASP A 114 25.80 11.81 0.95
N PRO A 115 25.32 12.70 0.07
CA PRO A 115 24.22 12.35 -0.85
C PRO A 115 24.53 11.20 -1.81
N MET A 116 25.81 11.05 -2.22
CA MET A 116 26.21 9.96 -3.13
C MET A 116 26.23 8.62 -2.38
N ALA A 117 26.78 8.61 -1.15
CA ALA A 117 26.75 7.42 -0.32
C ALA A 117 25.31 7.02 0.02
N LEU A 118 24.47 7.99 0.37
CA LEU A 118 23.06 7.74 0.69
C LEU A 118 22.28 7.14 -0.49
N GLN A 119 22.51 7.64 -1.71
CA GLN A 119 21.86 7.07 -2.90
C GLN A 119 22.26 5.61 -3.13
N ARG A 120 23.55 5.30 -2.99
CA ARG A 120 24.05 3.92 -3.11
C ARG A 120 23.52 3.01 -2.00
N LEU A 121 23.38 3.54 -0.79
CA LEU A 121 22.76 2.80 0.33
C LEU A 121 21.29 2.47 0.03
N LYS A 122 20.52 3.43 -0.53
CA LYS A 122 19.11 3.21 -0.92
C LYS A 122 18.97 2.08 -1.93
N GLU A 123 19.74 2.14 -3.02
CA GLU A 123 19.70 1.11 -4.07
C GLU A 123 20.12 -0.28 -3.52
N ALA A 124 21.11 -0.32 -2.65
CA ALA A 124 21.58 -1.58 -2.06
C ALA A 124 20.57 -2.14 -1.03
N ALA A 125 19.92 -1.27 -0.25
CA ALA A 125 18.90 -1.67 0.72
C ALA A 125 17.67 -2.25 0.04
N GLU A 126 17.14 -1.57 -0.99
CA GLU A 126 16.01 -2.05 -1.77
C GLU A 126 16.33 -3.39 -2.43
N LYS A 127 17.49 -3.50 -3.06
CA LYS A 127 17.94 -4.76 -3.67
C LYS A 127 18.01 -5.89 -2.63
N ALA A 128 18.61 -5.64 -1.47
CA ALA A 128 18.73 -6.63 -0.41
C ALA A 128 17.34 -7.04 0.13
N LYS A 129 16.42 -6.08 0.34
CA LYS A 129 15.02 -6.35 0.71
C LYS A 129 14.35 -7.29 -0.28
N ILE A 130 14.45 -7.02 -1.58
CA ILE A 130 13.87 -7.84 -2.64
C ILE A 130 14.47 -9.26 -2.64
N GLU A 131 15.80 -9.37 -2.57
CA GLU A 131 16.50 -10.66 -2.53
C GLU A 131 16.06 -11.49 -1.31
N LEU A 132 15.94 -10.86 -0.13
CA LEU A 132 15.52 -11.53 1.11
C LEU A 132 14.08 -12.05 1.09
N SER A 133 13.26 -11.66 0.14
CA SER A 133 11.96 -12.31 -0.08
C SER A 133 12.11 -13.76 -0.58
N ASN A 134 13.21 -14.08 -1.26
CA ASN A 134 13.44 -15.40 -1.87
C ASN A 134 14.63 -16.16 -1.25
N THR A 135 15.59 -15.44 -0.63
CA THR A 135 16.81 -16.02 -0.03
C THR A 135 16.83 -15.83 1.48
N THR A 136 17.67 -16.55 2.18
CA THR A 136 17.88 -16.43 3.63
C THR A 136 18.92 -15.38 4.00
N SER A 137 19.71 -14.92 3.03
CA SER A 137 20.72 -13.89 3.19
C SER A 137 20.96 -13.13 1.88
N SER A 138 21.37 -11.87 1.99
CA SER A 138 21.81 -11.03 0.89
C SER A 138 23.14 -10.38 1.23
N GLU A 139 24.09 -10.33 0.29
CA GLU A 139 25.35 -9.62 0.43
C GLU A 139 25.20 -8.20 -0.09
N ILE A 140 25.47 -7.24 0.79
CA ILE A 140 25.54 -5.81 0.46
C ILE A 140 27.02 -5.45 0.33
N ASN A 141 27.46 -5.14 -0.90
CA ASN A 141 28.84 -4.81 -1.21
C ASN A 141 28.91 -3.45 -1.91
N LEU A 142 29.38 -2.45 -1.18
CA LEU A 142 29.53 -1.08 -1.63
C LEU A 142 31.01 -0.67 -1.58
N PRO A 143 31.80 -0.99 -2.64
CA PRO A 143 33.18 -0.61 -2.70
C PRO A 143 33.32 0.91 -2.83
N TYR A 144 34.36 1.47 -2.20
CA TYR A 144 34.67 2.90 -2.24
C TYR A 144 33.47 3.77 -1.88
N ILE A 145 32.75 3.42 -0.79
CA ILE A 145 31.55 4.14 -0.39
C ILE A 145 31.85 5.58 0.01
N MET A 146 32.94 5.77 0.71
CA MET A 146 33.42 7.09 1.17
C MET A 146 34.89 7.04 1.51
N PRO A 147 35.69 8.13 1.27
CA PRO A 147 37.02 8.25 1.83
C PRO A 147 36.94 8.68 3.31
N VAL A 148 37.79 8.06 4.14
CA VAL A 148 38.01 8.42 5.57
C VAL A 148 39.46 8.77 5.74
N ASP A 149 39.77 10.00 6.16
CA ASP A 149 41.13 10.53 6.26
C ASP A 149 41.96 10.33 4.98
N GLY A 150 41.31 10.51 3.82
CA GLY A 150 41.92 10.33 2.49
C GLY A 150 42.08 8.86 2.06
N VAL A 151 41.66 7.90 2.89
CA VAL A 151 41.72 6.48 2.58
C VAL A 151 40.35 5.98 2.15
N PRO A 152 40.20 5.38 0.95
CA PRO A 152 38.95 4.81 0.50
C PRO A 152 38.45 3.69 1.44
N ARG A 153 37.20 3.76 1.84
CA ARG A 153 36.54 2.73 2.65
C ARG A 153 35.48 1.99 1.85
N HIS A 154 35.29 0.75 2.21
CA HIS A 154 34.29 -0.15 1.63
C HIS A 154 33.28 -0.50 2.69
N LEU A 155 32.03 -0.71 2.29
CA LEU A 155 31.01 -1.27 3.16
C LEU A 155 30.60 -2.63 2.60
N VAL A 156 30.95 -3.71 3.29
CA VAL A 156 30.57 -5.08 2.95
C VAL A 156 29.84 -5.68 4.14
N ARG A 157 28.60 -6.09 3.94
CA ARG A 157 27.77 -6.71 4.99
C ARG A 157 26.92 -7.83 4.41
N THR A 158 26.72 -8.84 5.20
CA THR A 158 25.71 -9.86 4.94
C THR A 158 24.50 -9.59 5.81
N LEU A 159 23.37 -9.28 5.17
CA LEU A 159 22.09 -9.12 5.86
C LEU A 159 21.35 -10.46 5.75
N THR A 160 21.02 -11.05 6.91
CA THR A 160 20.17 -12.25 6.95
C THR A 160 18.70 -11.85 6.99
N ARG A 161 17.80 -12.72 6.49
CA ARG A 161 16.35 -12.51 6.58
C ARG A 161 15.91 -12.32 8.03
N ALA A 162 16.41 -13.13 8.96
CA ALA A 162 16.09 -13.00 10.38
C ALA A 162 16.50 -11.63 10.97
N LYS A 163 17.66 -11.09 10.56
CA LYS A 163 18.09 -9.75 10.98
C LYS A 163 17.21 -8.67 10.36
N PHE A 164 16.87 -8.79 9.08
CA PHE A 164 15.95 -7.87 8.41
C PHE A 164 14.58 -7.86 9.10
N GLU A 165 13.98 -9.02 9.33
CA GLU A 165 12.69 -9.16 10.02
C GLU A 165 12.72 -8.54 11.41
N GLN A 166 13.82 -8.70 12.14
CA GLN A 166 14.02 -8.02 13.44
C GLN A 166 14.04 -6.49 13.32
N LEU A 167 14.68 -5.95 12.28
CA LEU A 167 14.77 -4.51 12.05
C LEU A 167 13.42 -3.86 11.71
N VAL A 168 12.49 -4.62 11.13
CA VAL A 168 11.23 -4.13 10.60
C VAL A 168 9.99 -4.66 11.33
N ASP A 169 10.14 -5.38 12.43
CA ASP A 169 9.04 -6.04 13.15
C ASP A 169 7.93 -5.04 13.54
N ASP A 170 8.29 -3.88 14.05
CA ASP A 170 7.34 -2.83 14.41
C ASP A 170 6.55 -2.31 13.18
N LEU A 171 7.19 -2.19 12.03
CA LEU A 171 6.53 -1.79 10.79
C LEU A 171 5.56 -2.88 10.30
N ILE A 172 5.95 -4.16 10.41
CA ILE A 172 5.07 -5.28 10.07
C ILE A 172 3.83 -5.28 10.96
N GLN A 173 3.99 -5.07 12.27
CA GLN A 173 2.83 -4.99 13.18
C GLN A 173 1.92 -3.81 12.83
N ARG A 174 2.45 -2.66 12.40
CA ARG A 174 1.66 -1.53 11.93
C ARG A 174 0.79 -1.87 10.72
N THR A 175 1.21 -2.77 9.83
CA THR A 175 0.38 -3.18 8.68
C THR A 175 -0.91 -3.92 9.09
N ILE A 176 -0.97 -4.49 10.29
CA ILE A 176 -2.13 -5.25 10.78
C ILE A 176 -3.20 -4.33 11.41
N GLU A 177 -2.84 -3.14 11.88
CA GLU A 177 -3.80 -2.23 12.50
C GLU A 177 -4.93 -1.78 11.54
N PRO A 178 -4.66 -1.40 10.28
CA PRO A 178 -5.72 -1.12 9.32
C PRO A 178 -6.68 -2.30 9.07
N CYS A 179 -6.20 -3.55 9.16
CA CYS A 179 -7.06 -4.72 9.03
C CYS A 179 -8.14 -4.76 10.11
N LYS A 180 -7.76 -4.47 11.37
CA LYS A 180 -8.70 -4.42 12.50
C LYS A 180 -9.74 -3.33 12.32
N THR A 181 -9.29 -2.15 11.92
CA THR A 181 -10.16 -0.98 11.71
C THR A 181 -11.13 -1.21 10.56
N ALA A 182 -10.64 -1.70 9.42
CA ALA A 182 -11.46 -1.97 8.25
C ALA A 182 -12.54 -3.03 8.55
N LEU A 183 -12.21 -4.14 9.20
CA LEU A 183 -13.18 -5.17 9.61
C LEU A 183 -14.24 -4.58 10.54
N LYS A 184 -13.82 -3.81 11.55
CA LYS A 184 -14.74 -3.15 12.49
C LYS A 184 -15.70 -2.20 11.77
N ASN A 185 -15.19 -1.38 10.85
CA ASN A 185 -15.99 -0.42 10.08
C ASN A 185 -16.95 -1.12 9.11
N ALA A 186 -16.55 -2.26 8.55
CA ALA A 186 -17.43 -3.11 7.74
C ALA A 186 -18.49 -3.87 8.55
N GLY A 187 -18.38 -3.89 9.88
CA GLY A 187 -19.26 -4.68 10.75
C GLY A 187 -19.04 -6.19 10.62
N LEU A 188 -17.86 -6.62 10.20
CA LEU A 188 -17.51 -8.01 9.95
C LEU A 188 -16.48 -8.53 10.95
N SER A 189 -16.52 -9.82 11.20
CA SER A 189 -15.50 -10.56 11.94
C SER A 189 -14.49 -11.21 10.98
N ILE A 190 -13.35 -11.63 11.52
CA ILE A 190 -12.34 -12.40 10.75
C ILE A 190 -12.96 -13.66 10.13
N GLY A 191 -13.89 -14.32 10.84
CA GLY A 191 -14.55 -15.53 10.39
C GLY A 191 -15.45 -15.34 9.16
N ASP A 192 -15.93 -14.12 8.93
CA ASP A 192 -16.81 -13.78 7.80
C ASP A 192 -16.04 -13.60 6.48
N ILE A 193 -14.71 -13.47 6.53
CA ILE A 193 -13.89 -13.25 5.34
C ILE A 193 -13.62 -14.57 4.63
N ASP A 194 -13.95 -14.66 3.37
CA ASP A 194 -13.74 -15.85 2.54
C ASP A 194 -12.32 -15.90 1.98
N GLU A 195 -11.81 -14.78 1.45
CA GLU A 195 -10.52 -14.70 0.77
C GLU A 195 -9.73 -13.45 1.16
N ILE A 196 -8.40 -13.59 1.11
CA ILE A 196 -7.46 -12.49 1.34
C ILE A 196 -6.60 -12.36 0.09
N ILE A 197 -6.55 -11.16 -0.47
CA ILE A 197 -5.79 -10.83 -1.68
C ILE A 197 -4.63 -9.92 -1.28
N LEU A 198 -3.41 -10.36 -1.57
CA LEU A 198 -2.20 -9.58 -1.35
C LEU A 198 -1.85 -8.81 -2.61
N VAL A 199 -1.62 -7.51 -2.45
CA VAL A 199 -1.32 -6.54 -3.52
C VAL A 199 -0.10 -5.72 -3.11
N GLY A 200 0.70 -5.30 -4.10
CA GLY A 200 1.90 -4.51 -3.90
C GLY A 200 3.15 -5.35 -3.60
N GLY A 201 4.30 -4.85 -4.06
CA GLY A 201 5.57 -5.59 -3.99
C GLY A 201 6.02 -5.94 -2.58
N SER A 202 5.69 -5.12 -1.58
CA SER A 202 6.07 -5.36 -0.18
C SER A 202 5.35 -6.56 0.44
N THR A 203 4.22 -6.99 -0.11
CA THR A 203 3.54 -8.22 0.33
C THR A 203 4.29 -9.51 -0.01
N ARG A 204 5.35 -9.42 -0.81
CA ARG A 204 6.26 -10.55 -1.08
C ARG A 204 7.18 -10.87 0.11
N ILE A 205 7.31 -9.96 1.09
CA ILE A 205 8.10 -10.17 2.31
C ILE A 205 7.46 -11.29 3.13
N PRO A 206 8.18 -12.40 3.42
CA PRO A 206 7.61 -13.56 4.10
C PRO A 206 7.00 -13.25 5.47
N ALA A 207 7.61 -12.32 6.22
CA ALA A 207 7.10 -11.92 7.52
C ALA A 207 5.76 -11.17 7.43
N ILE A 208 5.50 -10.39 6.38
CA ILE A 208 4.20 -9.77 6.13
C ILE A 208 3.16 -10.85 5.83
N GLN A 209 3.47 -11.81 4.95
CA GLN A 209 2.56 -12.92 4.65
C GLN A 209 2.20 -13.71 5.91
N THR A 210 3.22 -14.03 6.72
CA THR A 210 3.02 -14.72 8.00
C THR A 210 2.14 -13.92 8.97
N ALA A 211 2.34 -12.61 9.06
CA ALA A 211 1.55 -11.74 9.95
C ALA A 211 0.08 -11.69 9.50
N VAL A 212 -0.17 -11.56 8.19
CA VAL A 212 -1.51 -11.57 7.60
C VAL A 212 -2.19 -12.92 7.83
N GLU A 213 -1.51 -14.02 7.51
CA GLU A 213 -2.05 -15.38 7.70
C GLU A 213 -2.37 -15.66 9.18
N LYS A 214 -1.48 -15.23 10.09
CA LYS A 214 -1.70 -15.35 11.53
C LYS A 214 -2.90 -14.55 12.01
N PHE A 215 -3.08 -13.33 11.48
CA PHE A 215 -4.18 -12.46 11.87
C PHE A 215 -5.53 -13.01 11.38
N PHE A 216 -5.63 -13.42 10.13
CA PHE A 216 -6.89 -13.91 9.54
C PHE A 216 -7.14 -15.39 9.79
N GLY A 217 -6.14 -16.16 10.22
CA GLY A 217 -6.24 -17.61 10.37
C GLY A 217 -6.41 -18.37 9.06
N LYS A 218 -6.09 -17.73 7.93
CA LYS A 218 -6.23 -18.25 6.56
C LYS A 218 -5.04 -17.87 5.71
N THR A 219 -4.67 -18.75 4.78
CA THR A 219 -3.65 -18.46 3.77
C THR A 219 -4.21 -17.49 2.73
N ALA A 220 -3.41 -16.51 2.34
CA ALA A 220 -3.79 -15.58 1.29
C ALA A 220 -3.92 -16.26 -0.08
N SER A 221 -4.83 -15.76 -0.90
CA SER A 221 -5.05 -16.26 -2.26
C SER A 221 -3.79 -16.06 -3.12
N LYS A 222 -3.46 -17.11 -3.90
CA LYS A 222 -2.35 -17.08 -4.89
C LYS A 222 -2.85 -16.84 -6.32
N GLY A 223 -4.13 -16.48 -6.47
CA GLY A 223 -4.78 -16.37 -7.78
C GLY A 223 -4.41 -15.13 -8.59
N VAL A 224 -3.64 -14.20 -8.03
CA VAL A 224 -3.24 -12.94 -8.70
C VAL A 224 -1.75 -12.67 -8.52
N ASN A 225 -1.18 -11.97 -9.49
CA ASN A 225 0.16 -11.40 -9.35
C ASN A 225 0.05 -10.05 -8.60
N PRO A 226 0.65 -9.91 -7.41
CA PRO A 226 0.53 -8.69 -6.61
C PRO A 226 1.11 -7.43 -7.28
N ASP A 227 2.00 -7.59 -8.27
CA ASP A 227 2.62 -6.47 -8.98
C ASP A 227 1.77 -5.98 -10.17
N GLU A 228 0.87 -6.80 -10.70
CA GLU A 228 0.14 -6.55 -11.95
C GLU A 228 -1.37 -6.41 -11.75
N VAL A 229 -1.91 -6.95 -10.68
CA VAL A 229 -3.36 -7.10 -10.47
C VAL A 229 -4.09 -5.76 -10.52
N VAL A 230 -3.50 -4.69 -10.02
CA VAL A 230 -4.07 -3.33 -10.06
C VAL A 230 -4.17 -2.82 -11.49
N ALA A 231 -3.12 -3.01 -12.29
CA ALA A 231 -3.10 -2.59 -13.69
C ALA A 231 -4.14 -3.37 -14.53
N VAL A 232 -4.29 -4.67 -14.27
CA VAL A 232 -5.34 -5.51 -14.88
C VAL A 232 -6.72 -4.98 -14.53
N GLY A 233 -6.98 -4.67 -13.24
CA GLY A 233 -8.24 -4.10 -12.79
C GLY A 233 -8.54 -2.74 -13.40
N ALA A 234 -7.53 -1.88 -13.55
CA ALA A 234 -7.65 -0.60 -14.25
C ALA A 234 -8.04 -0.79 -15.74
N ALA A 235 -7.46 -1.79 -16.41
CA ALA A 235 -7.80 -2.13 -17.78
C ALA A 235 -9.26 -2.62 -17.90
N ILE A 236 -9.71 -3.49 -16.99
CA ILE A 236 -11.10 -3.95 -16.93
C ILE A 236 -12.05 -2.76 -16.73
N GLN A 237 -11.71 -1.84 -15.84
CA GLN A 237 -12.51 -0.61 -15.64
C GLN A 237 -12.53 0.26 -16.92
N GLY A 238 -11.46 0.25 -17.70
CA GLY A 238 -11.43 0.85 -19.05
C GLY A 238 -12.46 0.20 -19.96
N GLY A 239 -12.53 -1.12 -19.99
CA GLY A 239 -13.52 -1.89 -20.75
C GLY A 239 -14.97 -1.62 -20.30
N VAL A 240 -15.19 -1.43 -19.00
CA VAL A 240 -16.52 -0.99 -18.50
C VAL A 240 -16.89 0.39 -19.02
N LEU A 241 -15.95 1.34 -19.05
CA LEU A 241 -16.21 2.69 -19.55
C LEU A 241 -16.42 2.76 -21.06
N THR A 242 -15.90 1.81 -21.84
CA THR A 242 -16.11 1.71 -23.31
C THR A 242 -17.33 0.85 -23.66
N GLY A 243 -17.93 0.15 -22.69
CA GLY A 243 -19.07 -0.74 -22.90
C GLY A 243 -18.68 -2.13 -23.42
N GLU A 244 -17.39 -2.48 -23.40
CA GLU A 244 -16.91 -3.81 -23.77
C GLU A 244 -17.11 -4.83 -22.64
N VAL A 245 -17.18 -4.34 -21.39
CA VAL A 245 -17.51 -5.13 -20.19
C VAL A 245 -18.81 -4.58 -19.62
N THR A 246 -19.89 -5.37 -19.59
CA THR A 246 -21.24 -4.88 -19.26
C THR A 246 -21.76 -5.40 -17.91
N ASP A 247 -21.28 -6.55 -17.45
CA ASP A 247 -21.87 -7.27 -16.32
C ASP A 247 -21.14 -7.02 -14.99
N VAL A 248 -20.62 -5.80 -14.83
CA VAL A 248 -19.85 -5.40 -13.66
C VAL A 248 -20.31 -4.04 -13.15
N LEU A 249 -20.66 -3.97 -11.87
CA LEU A 249 -20.94 -2.74 -11.14
C LEU A 249 -19.96 -2.58 -9.98
N LEU A 250 -19.29 -1.44 -9.94
CA LEU A 250 -18.35 -1.09 -8.90
C LEU A 250 -18.92 -0.01 -8.00
N LEU A 251 -19.08 -0.29 -6.71
CA LEU A 251 -19.48 0.63 -5.67
C LEU A 251 -18.32 0.83 -4.70
N ASP A 252 -17.83 2.05 -4.60
CA ASP A 252 -16.70 2.42 -3.75
C ASP A 252 -17.17 3.30 -2.57
N VAL A 253 -16.28 3.63 -1.66
CA VAL A 253 -16.57 4.45 -0.47
C VAL A 253 -15.65 5.66 -0.35
N THR A 254 -16.10 6.66 0.42
CA THR A 254 -15.23 7.77 0.84
C THR A 254 -14.25 7.24 1.90
N PRO A 255 -12.92 7.36 1.71
CA PRO A 255 -11.96 6.86 2.71
C PRO A 255 -11.97 7.69 4.00
N LEU A 256 -12.24 8.98 3.88
CA LEU A 256 -12.25 9.96 4.97
C LEU A 256 -13.62 10.63 5.06
N SER A 257 -13.96 11.10 6.27
CA SER A 257 -15.14 11.95 6.45
C SER A 257 -14.94 13.28 5.74
N LEU A 258 -15.98 13.75 5.05
CA LEU A 258 -16.01 15.04 4.38
C LEU A 258 -16.84 16.02 5.19
N GLY A 259 -16.36 17.24 5.33
CA GLY A 259 -17.04 18.27 6.11
C GLY A 259 -16.56 19.66 5.77
N ILE A 260 -17.05 20.63 6.52
CA ILE A 260 -16.64 22.02 6.42
C ILE A 260 -16.08 22.50 7.76
N GLU A 261 -15.18 23.46 7.70
CA GLU A 261 -14.75 24.19 8.88
C GLU A 261 -15.87 25.17 9.28
N THR A 262 -16.25 25.11 10.56
CA THR A 262 -17.25 26.01 11.17
C THR A 262 -16.59 26.90 12.20
N MET A 263 -17.37 27.81 12.83
CA MET A 263 -16.89 28.76 13.83
C MET A 263 -16.05 28.06 14.92
N GLY A 264 -14.88 28.62 15.23
CA GLY A 264 -13.94 28.07 16.21
C GLY A 264 -13.02 26.99 15.66
N SER A 265 -12.82 26.93 14.35
CA SER A 265 -11.96 25.92 13.64
C SER A 265 -12.39 24.47 13.91
N VAL A 266 -13.69 24.25 14.06
CA VAL A 266 -14.28 22.94 14.27
C VAL A 266 -14.70 22.35 12.94
N MET A 267 -14.24 21.12 12.64
CA MET A 267 -14.72 20.38 11.47
C MET A 267 -16.12 19.83 11.74
N THR A 268 -17.11 20.33 11.00
CA THR A 268 -18.46 19.75 10.99
C THR A 268 -18.59 18.75 9.85
N ARG A 269 -18.75 17.48 10.20
CA ARG A 269 -18.85 16.38 9.22
C ARG A 269 -20.21 16.41 8.54
N LEU A 270 -20.19 16.29 7.21
CA LEU A 270 -21.37 16.17 6.37
C LEU A 270 -21.57 14.76 5.85
N ILE A 271 -20.46 14.12 5.43
CA ILE A 271 -20.44 12.75 4.93
C ILE A 271 -19.41 11.98 5.77
N GLU A 272 -19.83 10.92 6.41
CA GLU A 272 -18.94 10.10 7.22
C GLU A 272 -18.02 9.24 6.32
N SER A 273 -16.85 8.89 6.84
CA SER A 273 -15.96 7.92 6.19
C SER A 273 -16.67 6.59 5.94
N ASN A 274 -16.23 5.87 4.92
CA ASN A 274 -16.84 4.62 4.48
C ASN A 274 -18.32 4.74 4.04
N THR A 275 -18.73 5.93 3.59
CA THR A 275 -20.02 6.12 2.92
C THR A 275 -19.90 5.74 1.45
N THR A 276 -20.79 4.88 0.97
CA THR A 276 -20.83 4.44 -0.44
C THR A 276 -21.01 5.63 -1.38
N ILE A 277 -20.27 5.65 -2.47
CA ILE A 277 -20.33 6.67 -3.50
C ILE A 277 -20.95 6.12 -4.80
N PRO A 278 -21.73 6.94 -5.56
CA PRO A 278 -21.90 8.38 -5.41
C PRO A 278 -22.83 8.78 -4.26
N THR A 279 -22.50 9.83 -3.53
CA THR A 279 -23.32 10.38 -2.44
C THR A 279 -23.38 11.90 -2.49
N LYS A 280 -24.41 12.50 -1.88
CA LYS A 280 -24.59 13.96 -1.78
C LYS A 280 -25.21 14.32 -0.45
N LYS A 281 -24.64 15.31 0.21
CA LYS A 281 -25.21 15.92 1.43
C LYS A 281 -25.25 17.43 1.28
N SER A 282 -26.32 18.06 1.79
CA SER A 282 -26.47 19.51 1.86
C SER A 282 -27.00 19.88 3.23
N GLU A 283 -26.41 20.88 3.85
CA GLU A 283 -26.86 21.46 5.12
C GLU A 283 -26.80 22.98 5.04
N THR A 284 -27.62 23.67 5.87
CA THR A 284 -27.63 25.11 5.99
C THR A 284 -26.93 25.51 7.28
N PHE A 285 -25.95 26.38 7.16
CA PHE A 285 -25.19 26.89 8.29
C PHE A 285 -25.54 28.40 8.48
N THR A 286 -25.60 28.82 9.72
CA THR A 286 -25.70 30.24 10.06
C THR A 286 -24.32 30.86 10.04
N THR A 287 -24.20 32.06 9.46
CA THR A 287 -22.98 32.91 9.49
C THR A 287 -22.91 33.71 10.76
#